data_4cc50d5c31c01b58c50e43163f38d59e
#
_entry.id   4cc50d5c31c01b58c50e43163f38d59e
#
_cell.length_a   1.000
_cell.length_b   1.000
_cell.length_c   1.000
_cell.angle_alpha   90.00
_cell.angle_beta   90.00
_cell.angle_gamma   90.00
#
_symmetry.space_group_name_H-M   'P 1'
#
loop_
_entity.id
_entity.type
_entity.pdbx_description
1 polymer ?
#
loop_
_entity_poly.entity_id
_entity_poly.type
_entity_poly.pdbx_seq_one_letter_code
_entity_poly.pdbx_strand_id
1 'polypeptide(L)'
;YAEDLSLAYLALENESLNEEFDANVFEYTADLNRGYYEDLKVIAIARNPEAVTEYVGNTDLGEGTHTIVVRVSYAGKHQDTKIHVNIRKRVLESDIHRIEDKVIRTVKEGQTVKSLKKEMLNPYELLEVYHDGNKLEEDEVVRTGSVIKLVDGDIEYDSRTIVVLGDVNGDGIVSIADLMKTQSYILGNKLTEIEKIAADVSGDGLVQINDFMMIQSHILELINIHVEVEDQ
;
A
#
# COMPACT_ATOMS: atom_id res chain seq x y z
N TYR A 1 -44.13 -22.37 2.13
CA TYR A 1 -43.25 -21.34 1.55
C TYR A 1 -43.51 -19.94 2.13
N ALA A 2 -44.74 -19.59 2.49
CA ALA A 2 -45.12 -18.24 2.97
C ALA A 2 -44.50 -17.83 4.33
N GLU A 3 -43.95 -18.76 5.11
CA GLU A 3 -43.30 -18.48 6.41
C GLU A 3 -41.78 -18.71 6.38
N ASP A 4 -41.20 -19.11 5.25
CA ASP A 4 -39.74 -19.30 5.10
C ASP A 4 -39.05 -17.98 4.89
N LEU A 5 -38.35 -17.50 5.91
CA LEU A 5 -37.60 -16.24 5.91
C LEU A 5 -36.09 -16.46 5.63
N SER A 6 -35.69 -17.67 5.24
CA SER A 6 -34.30 -17.96 4.89
C SER A 6 -33.95 -17.35 3.53
N LEU A 7 -32.64 -17.17 3.31
CA LEU A 7 -32.13 -16.76 2.03
C LEU A 7 -32.02 -17.93 1.06
N ALA A 8 -32.24 -17.66 -0.22
CA ALA A 8 -31.92 -18.56 -1.33
C ALA A 8 -30.53 -18.30 -1.88
N TYR A 9 -29.99 -17.07 -1.67
CA TYR A 9 -28.67 -16.64 -2.14
C TYR A 9 -28.16 -15.49 -1.29
N LEU A 10 -26.84 -15.47 -1.06
CA LEU A 10 -26.11 -14.38 -0.41
C LEU A 10 -24.73 -14.25 -1.04
N ALA A 11 -24.34 -13.04 -1.42
CA ALA A 11 -23.00 -12.70 -1.91
C ALA A 11 -22.68 -11.22 -1.65
N LEU A 12 -21.42 -10.86 -1.81
CA LEU A 12 -20.96 -9.49 -1.91
C LEU A 12 -20.61 -9.18 -3.37
N GLU A 13 -20.97 -7.99 -3.87
CA GLU A 13 -20.62 -7.57 -5.21
C GLU A 13 -19.13 -7.21 -5.27
N ASN A 14 -18.40 -7.83 -6.19
CA ASN A 14 -16.93 -7.68 -6.39
C ASN A 14 -16.05 -8.06 -5.19
N GLU A 15 -16.60 -8.72 -4.20
CA GLU A 15 -15.91 -9.23 -3.03
C GLU A 15 -16.38 -10.66 -2.73
N SER A 16 -15.71 -11.35 -1.81
CA SER A 16 -16.07 -12.74 -1.46
C SER A 16 -16.36 -12.88 0.02
N LEU A 17 -17.33 -13.74 0.34
CA LEU A 17 -17.46 -14.29 1.68
C LEU A 17 -16.35 -15.32 1.89
N ASN A 18 -15.91 -15.50 3.14
CA ASN A 18 -14.90 -16.51 3.49
C ASN A 18 -15.50 -17.93 3.43
N GLU A 19 -16.81 -18.04 3.66
CA GLU A 19 -17.56 -19.29 3.63
C GLU A 19 -18.46 -19.38 2.40
N GLU A 20 -18.69 -20.60 1.89
CA GLU A 20 -19.72 -20.84 0.89
C GLU A 20 -21.12 -20.61 1.49
N PHE A 21 -22.04 -20.09 0.67
CA PHE A 21 -23.39 -19.83 1.12
C PHE A 21 -24.14 -21.13 1.44
N ASP A 22 -24.74 -21.22 2.63
CA ASP A 22 -25.69 -22.26 3.05
C ASP A 22 -26.93 -21.59 3.67
N ALA A 23 -28.13 -21.96 3.21
CA ALA A 23 -29.40 -21.38 3.64
C ALA A 23 -29.72 -21.58 5.13
N ASN A 24 -29.03 -22.48 5.82
CA ASN A 24 -29.19 -22.76 7.25
C ASN A 24 -28.15 -22.05 8.11
N VAL A 25 -27.19 -21.31 7.50
CA VAL A 25 -26.19 -20.51 8.16
C VAL A 25 -26.65 -19.06 8.19
N PHE A 26 -26.54 -18.42 9.36
CA PHE A 26 -27.01 -17.05 9.59
C PHE A 26 -25.89 -16.10 10.02
N GLU A 27 -24.66 -16.57 10.05
CA GLU A 27 -23.48 -15.76 10.31
C GLU A 27 -22.37 -16.13 9.32
N TYR A 28 -21.84 -15.12 8.63
CA TYR A 28 -20.78 -15.20 7.63
C TYR A 28 -19.66 -14.24 7.99
N THR A 29 -18.47 -14.48 7.41
CA THR A 29 -17.33 -13.59 7.53
C THR A 29 -16.81 -13.16 6.16
N ALA A 30 -16.14 -12.01 6.09
CA ALA A 30 -15.43 -11.57 4.89
C ALA A 30 -14.19 -10.75 5.29
N ASP A 31 -13.04 -11.06 4.69
CA ASP A 31 -11.83 -10.27 4.80
C ASP A 31 -11.69 -9.38 3.56
N LEU A 32 -11.82 -8.08 3.76
CA LEU A 32 -11.84 -7.06 2.70
C LEU A 32 -10.60 -6.18 2.81
N ASN A 33 -10.05 -5.76 1.68
CA ASN A 33 -8.75 -5.10 1.65
C ASN A 33 -8.70 -3.76 0.90
N ARG A 34 -9.85 -3.09 0.76
CA ARG A 34 -9.91 -1.74 0.16
C ARG A 34 -9.65 -0.60 1.14
N GLY A 35 -9.66 -0.88 2.44
CA GLY A 35 -9.51 0.13 3.50
C GLY A 35 -10.77 0.95 3.75
N TYR A 36 -11.64 1.16 2.76
CA TYR A 36 -12.90 1.90 2.88
C TYR A 36 -13.92 1.49 1.83
N TYR A 37 -15.19 1.42 2.23
CA TYR A 37 -16.35 1.16 1.37
C TYR A 37 -17.43 2.20 1.67
N GLU A 38 -17.71 3.08 0.72
CA GLU A 38 -18.84 4.01 0.83
C GLU A 38 -20.17 3.24 0.88
N ASP A 39 -20.30 2.20 0.05
CA ASP A 39 -21.44 1.31 0.01
C ASP A 39 -20.96 -0.09 -0.41
N LEU A 40 -20.90 -1.01 0.56
CA LEU A 40 -20.61 -2.41 0.28
C LEU A 40 -21.88 -3.11 -0.18
N LYS A 41 -21.98 -3.38 -1.47
CA LYS A 41 -23.15 -3.99 -2.09
C LYS A 41 -23.30 -5.45 -1.65
N VAL A 42 -24.38 -5.71 -0.94
CA VAL A 42 -24.81 -7.07 -0.55
C VAL A 42 -25.91 -7.53 -1.50
N ILE A 43 -25.75 -8.72 -2.08
CA ILE A 43 -26.74 -9.36 -2.94
C ILE A 43 -27.38 -10.49 -2.12
N ALA A 44 -28.64 -10.31 -1.72
CA ALA A 44 -29.38 -11.32 -0.98
C ALA A 44 -30.76 -11.57 -1.64
N ILE A 45 -31.10 -12.84 -1.83
CA ILE A 45 -32.37 -13.26 -2.39
C ILE A 45 -33.11 -14.10 -1.34
N ALA A 46 -34.26 -13.64 -0.89
CA ALA A 46 -35.12 -14.39 0.02
C ALA A 46 -35.78 -15.56 -0.71
N ARG A 47 -36.00 -16.68 -0.03
CA ARG A 47 -36.77 -17.82 -0.56
C ARG A 47 -38.27 -17.50 -0.74
N ASN A 48 -38.80 -16.68 0.16
CA ASN A 48 -40.16 -16.17 0.02
C ASN A 48 -40.14 -14.92 -0.90
N PRO A 49 -40.76 -14.98 -2.10
CA PRO A 49 -40.73 -13.86 -3.04
C PRO A 49 -41.60 -12.65 -2.59
N GLU A 50 -42.45 -12.84 -1.56
CA GLU A 50 -43.25 -11.76 -0.98
C GLU A 50 -42.56 -11.10 0.22
N ALA A 51 -41.43 -11.65 0.68
CA ALA A 51 -40.67 -11.07 1.79
C ALA A 51 -39.88 -9.82 1.34
N VAL A 52 -39.74 -8.88 2.26
CA VAL A 52 -38.91 -7.68 2.09
C VAL A 52 -37.53 -7.95 2.65
N THR A 53 -36.48 -7.62 1.87
CA THR A 53 -35.11 -7.71 2.30
C THR A 53 -34.56 -6.30 2.55
N GLU A 54 -34.00 -6.08 3.74
CA GLU A 54 -33.40 -4.83 4.17
C GLU A 54 -31.94 -5.06 4.54
N TYR A 55 -31.08 -4.05 4.32
CA TYR A 55 -29.66 -4.07 4.63
C TYR A 55 -29.35 -2.99 5.65
N VAL A 56 -28.59 -3.33 6.69
CA VAL A 56 -28.19 -2.41 7.74
C VAL A 56 -26.70 -2.53 8.00
N GLY A 57 -26.00 -1.41 8.05
CA GLY A 57 -24.59 -1.37 8.37
C GLY A 57 -23.64 -1.73 7.20
N ASN A 58 -24.08 -1.54 5.96
CA ASN A 58 -23.29 -1.82 4.74
C ASN A 58 -22.72 -0.56 4.09
N THR A 59 -22.87 0.59 4.71
CA THR A 59 -22.39 1.88 4.19
C THR A 59 -21.37 2.51 5.13
N ASP A 60 -20.48 3.36 4.56
CA ASP A 60 -19.49 4.17 5.29
C ASP A 60 -18.57 3.31 6.19
N LEU A 61 -18.05 2.22 5.61
CA LEU A 61 -17.24 1.24 6.32
C LEU A 61 -15.75 1.56 6.16
N GLY A 62 -15.09 2.01 7.24
CA GLY A 62 -13.65 2.20 7.33
C GLY A 62 -12.90 0.94 7.75
N GLU A 63 -11.60 1.08 8.03
CA GLU A 63 -10.78 -0.01 8.56
C GLU A 63 -11.32 -0.54 9.88
N GLY A 64 -11.21 -1.85 10.08
CA GLY A 64 -11.65 -2.55 11.28
C GLY A 64 -12.75 -3.57 11.03
N THR A 65 -13.41 -4.03 12.10
CA THR A 65 -14.47 -5.05 12.04
C THR A 65 -15.83 -4.38 12.11
N HIS A 66 -16.69 -4.71 11.15
CA HIS A 66 -18.06 -4.23 11.07
C HIS A 66 -19.03 -5.42 10.95
N THR A 67 -20.30 -5.20 11.29
CA THR A 67 -21.33 -6.21 11.11
C THR A 67 -22.43 -5.65 10.22
N ILE A 68 -22.67 -6.33 9.10
CA ILE A 68 -23.77 -6.05 8.19
C ILE A 68 -24.90 -7.01 8.52
N VAL A 69 -26.10 -6.50 8.61
CA VAL A 69 -27.31 -7.31 8.85
C VAL A 69 -28.16 -7.31 7.60
N VAL A 70 -28.45 -8.50 7.10
CA VAL A 70 -29.43 -8.74 6.05
C VAL A 70 -30.71 -9.23 6.75
N ARG A 71 -31.75 -8.41 6.75
CA ARG A 71 -33.04 -8.73 7.39
C ARG A 71 -34.05 -9.11 6.34
N VAL A 72 -34.62 -10.29 6.46
CA VAL A 72 -35.75 -10.76 5.65
C VAL A 72 -37.01 -10.70 6.49
N SER A 73 -38.03 -9.97 6.05
CA SER A 73 -39.28 -9.72 6.81
C SER A 73 -40.51 -10.09 6.02
N TYR A 74 -41.49 -10.77 6.67
CA TYR A 74 -42.80 -11.07 6.12
C TYR A 74 -43.85 -11.25 7.24
N ALA A 75 -45.03 -10.71 7.05
CA ALA A 75 -46.19 -10.86 7.96
C ALA A 75 -45.85 -10.56 9.44
N GLY A 76 -45.01 -9.54 9.71
CA GLY A 76 -44.64 -9.12 11.06
C GLY A 76 -43.56 -9.99 11.73
N LYS A 77 -43.05 -11.00 11.05
CA LYS A 77 -41.89 -11.81 11.48
C LYS A 77 -40.64 -11.37 10.69
N HIS A 78 -39.43 -11.59 11.23
CA HIS A 78 -38.18 -11.37 10.53
C HIS A 78 -37.15 -12.43 10.90
N GLN A 79 -36.19 -12.62 9.99
CA GLN A 79 -34.96 -13.39 10.17
C GLN A 79 -33.77 -12.54 9.76
N ASP A 80 -32.76 -12.46 10.62
CA ASP A 80 -31.51 -11.75 10.36
C ASP A 80 -30.41 -12.74 9.97
N THR A 81 -29.66 -12.39 8.93
CA THR A 81 -28.38 -13.01 8.58
C THR A 81 -27.31 -11.95 8.73
N LYS A 82 -26.21 -12.27 9.43
CA LYS A 82 -25.13 -11.34 9.72
C LYS A 82 -23.90 -11.64 8.85
N ILE A 83 -23.23 -10.61 8.41
CA ILE A 83 -21.93 -10.70 7.75
C ILE A 83 -20.94 -9.87 8.58
N HIS A 84 -19.96 -10.52 9.18
CA HIS A 84 -18.88 -9.87 9.90
C HIS A 84 -17.75 -9.58 8.92
N VAL A 85 -17.59 -8.31 8.55
CA VAL A 85 -16.54 -7.87 7.62
C VAL A 85 -15.36 -7.32 8.40
N ASN A 86 -14.16 -7.78 8.06
CA ASN A 86 -12.91 -7.26 8.57
C ASN A 86 -12.20 -6.51 7.46
N ILE A 87 -12.16 -5.17 7.53
CA ILE A 87 -11.63 -4.30 6.50
C ILE A 87 -10.21 -3.89 6.89
N ARG A 88 -9.25 -4.19 6.02
CA ARG A 88 -7.84 -3.83 6.16
C ARG A 88 -7.45 -2.83 5.06
N LYS A 89 -6.50 -1.98 5.38
CA LYS A 89 -5.87 -1.13 4.38
C LYS A 89 -4.93 -1.96 3.50
N ARG A 90 -5.02 -1.80 2.19
CA ARG A 90 -3.98 -2.24 1.27
C ARG A 90 -2.81 -1.29 1.38
N VAL A 91 -1.64 -1.80 1.71
CA VAL A 91 -0.40 -1.02 1.84
C VAL A 91 0.71 -1.63 0.99
N LEU A 92 1.71 -0.84 0.69
CA LEU A 92 2.95 -1.32 0.11
C LEU A 92 3.70 -2.17 1.13
N GLU A 93 4.15 -3.36 0.72
CA GLU A 93 4.85 -4.35 1.57
C GLU A 93 6.08 -4.89 0.85
N SER A 94 7.16 -5.10 1.60
CA SER A 94 8.40 -5.71 1.12
C SER A 94 9.15 -6.35 2.28
N ASP A 95 9.79 -7.50 2.05
CA ASP A 95 10.74 -8.12 2.97
C ASP A 95 12.18 -7.63 2.74
N ILE A 96 12.41 -6.90 1.65
CA ILE A 96 13.73 -6.44 1.21
C ILE A 96 13.90 -4.94 1.50
N HIS A 97 12.85 -4.15 1.21
CA HIS A 97 12.90 -2.71 1.35
C HIS A 97 12.29 -2.25 2.67
N ARG A 98 12.98 -1.30 3.31
CA ARG A 98 12.46 -0.65 4.51
C ARG A 98 11.42 0.40 4.13
N ILE A 99 10.16 0.12 4.43
CA ILE A 99 9.03 1.01 4.17
C ILE A 99 8.72 1.79 5.45
N GLU A 100 8.89 3.10 5.38
CA GLU A 100 8.55 4.05 6.45
C GLU A 100 7.27 4.80 6.07
N ASP A 101 6.76 5.66 6.96
CA ASP A 101 5.48 6.35 6.80
C ASP A 101 5.31 7.04 5.42
N LYS A 102 6.36 7.67 4.91
CA LYS A 102 6.32 8.43 3.64
C LYS A 102 7.32 7.97 2.59
N VAL A 103 8.26 7.13 2.95
CA VAL A 103 9.37 6.77 2.09
C VAL A 103 9.63 5.27 2.05
N ILE A 104 10.21 4.81 0.97
CA ILE A 104 10.82 3.50 0.85
C ILE A 104 12.35 3.70 0.72
N ARG A 105 13.09 3.05 1.60
CA ARG A 105 14.56 3.08 1.67
C ARG A 105 15.15 1.73 1.26
N THR A 106 16.46 1.63 1.22
CA THR A 106 17.23 0.45 0.79
C THR A 106 17.09 0.13 -0.70
N VAL A 107 16.49 1.06 -1.47
CA VAL A 107 16.54 1.01 -2.94
C VAL A 107 17.95 1.38 -3.38
N LYS A 108 18.53 0.53 -4.25
CA LYS A 108 19.94 0.65 -4.65
C LYS A 108 20.09 1.54 -5.90
N GLU A 109 21.24 2.20 -6.00
CA GLU A 109 21.65 2.86 -7.23
C GLU A 109 21.59 1.91 -8.42
N GLY A 110 21.05 2.37 -9.54
CA GLY A 110 20.91 1.58 -10.77
C GLY A 110 19.77 0.55 -10.75
N GLN A 111 18.97 0.47 -9.68
CA GLN A 111 17.82 -0.42 -9.63
C GLN A 111 16.74 0.05 -10.60
N THR A 112 16.22 -0.87 -11.44
CA THR A 112 15.15 -0.57 -12.40
C THR A 112 13.76 -0.72 -11.76
N VAL A 113 12.74 -0.11 -12.39
CA VAL A 113 11.32 -0.29 -12.02
C VAL A 113 10.98 -1.77 -11.92
N LYS A 114 11.36 -2.55 -12.91
CA LYS A 114 11.11 -4.00 -12.96
C LYS A 114 11.74 -4.75 -11.79
N SER A 115 12.97 -4.38 -11.40
CA SER A 115 13.65 -5.00 -10.27
C SER A 115 12.96 -4.64 -8.96
N LEU A 116 12.67 -3.36 -8.74
CA LEU A 116 11.98 -2.87 -7.54
C LEU A 116 10.62 -3.57 -7.36
N LYS A 117 9.78 -3.61 -8.40
CA LYS A 117 8.46 -4.24 -8.34
C LYS A 117 8.53 -5.73 -7.97
N LYS A 118 9.58 -6.44 -8.38
CA LYS A 118 9.79 -7.86 -8.01
C LYS A 118 10.21 -8.07 -6.56
N GLU A 119 10.73 -7.06 -5.92
CA GLU A 119 11.16 -7.07 -4.52
C GLU A 119 10.05 -6.63 -3.55
N MET A 120 8.89 -6.23 -4.11
CA MET A 120 7.67 -5.97 -3.34
C MET A 120 6.86 -7.26 -3.16
N LEU A 121 6.12 -7.36 -2.04
CA LEU A 121 5.19 -8.46 -1.77
C LEU A 121 3.83 -8.26 -2.45
N ASN A 122 3.55 -7.05 -2.89
CA ASN A 122 2.31 -6.71 -3.59
C ASN A 122 2.25 -7.33 -4.99
N PRO A 123 1.04 -7.61 -5.54
CA PRO A 123 0.90 -8.06 -6.91
C PRO A 123 1.57 -7.09 -7.89
N TYR A 124 2.42 -7.64 -8.76
CA TYR A 124 3.28 -6.88 -9.68
C TYR A 124 2.49 -5.90 -10.58
N GLU A 125 1.33 -6.35 -11.05
CA GLU A 125 0.43 -5.60 -11.94
C GLU A 125 -0.25 -4.41 -11.28
N LEU A 126 -0.29 -4.38 -9.93
CA LEU A 126 -0.87 -3.29 -9.15
C LEU A 126 0.16 -2.23 -8.77
N LEU A 127 1.44 -2.46 -9.09
CA LEU A 127 2.51 -1.52 -8.77
C LEU A 127 2.82 -0.62 -9.96
N GLU A 128 2.88 0.67 -9.71
CA GLU A 128 3.27 1.69 -10.66
C GLU A 128 4.35 2.59 -10.06
N VAL A 129 5.32 3.02 -10.87
CA VAL A 129 6.37 3.94 -10.43
C VAL A 129 6.33 5.19 -11.31
N TYR A 130 6.45 6.35 -10.65
CA TYR A 130 6.39 7.66 -11.29
C TYR A 130 7.61 8.49 -10.89
N HIS A 131 8.06 9.38 -11.78
CA HIS A 131 9.01 10.43 -11.45
C HIS A 131 8.56 11.73 -12.12
N ASP A 132 8.52 12.83 -11.36
CA ASP A 132 8.04 14.13 -11.80
C ASP A 132 6.66 14.06 -12.50
N GLY A 133 5.77 13.20 -11.97
CA GLY A 133 4.42 12.99 -12.49
C GLY A 133 4.32 12.10 -13.73
N ASN A 134 5.44 11.65 -14.30
CA ASN A 134 5.46 10.74 -15.45
C ASN A 134 5.65 9.31 -14.97
N LYS A 135 4.85 8.37 -15.52
CA LYS A 135 5.02 6.94 -15.27
C LYS A 135 6.32 6.46 -15.89
N LEU A 136 7.13 5.75 -15.12
CA LEU A 136 8.37 5.16 -15.59
C LEU A 136 8.11 3.79 -16.24
N GLU A 137 8.87 3.48 -17.29
CA GLU A 137 8.88 2.17 -17.93
C GLU A 137 9.69 1.16 -17.12
N GLU A 138 9.51 -0.12 -17.41
CA GLU A 138 10.07 -1.25 -16.64
C GLU A 138 11.61 -1.28 -16.59
N ASP A 139 12.28 -0.79 -17.62
CA ASP A 139 13.74 -0.74 -17.75
C ASP A 139 14.37 0.59 -17.29
N GLU A 140 13.53 1.58 -16.96
CA GLU A 140 14.02 2.84 -16.41
C GLU A 140 14.53 2.67 -14.98
N VAL A 141 15.57 3.43 -14.64
CA VAL A 141 16.18 3.44 -13.31
C VAL A 141 15.34 4.28 -12.36
N VAL A 142 15.02 3.70 -11.19
CA VAL A 142 14.40 4.44 -10.11
C VAL A 142 15.43 5.34 -9.42
N ARG A 143 14.98 6.49 -8.93
CA ARG A 143 15.85 7.52 -8.35
C ARG A 143 15.18 8.19 -7.16
N THR A 144 15.94 8.92 -6.39
CA THR A 144 15.41 9.72 -5.28
C THR A 144 14.32 10.68 -5.78
N GLY A 145 13.17 10.69 -5.09
CA GLY A 145 12.01 11.48 -5.48
C GLY A 145 11.04 10.75 -6.42
N SER A 146 11.39 9.58 -6.97
CA SER A 146 10.39 8.72 -7.62
C SER A 146 9.34 8.26 -6.61
N VAL A 147 8.13 7.96 -7.07
CA VAL A 147 7.02 7.51 -6.22
C VAL A 147 6.54 6.14 -6.70
N ILE A 148 6.61 5.14 -5.83
CA ILE A 148 5.93 3.86 -6.06
C ILE A 148 4.52 3.94 -5.51
N LYS A 149 3.57 3.44 -6.28
CA LYS A 149 2.14 3.43 -5.96
C LYS A 149 1.57 2.02 -6.03
N LEU A 150 0.65 1.73 -5.14
CA LEU A 150 -0.22 0.55 -5.20
C LEU A 150 -1.57 0.98 -5.74
N VAL A 151 -1.90 0.59 -6.97
CA VAL A 151 -3.06 1.06 -7.74
C VAL A 151 -3.87 -0.13 -8.25
N ASP A 152 -5.20 -0.04 -8.17
CA ASP A 152 -6.10 -1.02 -8.77
C ASP A 152 -7.22 -0.28 -9.51
N GLY A 153 -7.20 -0.29 -10.83
CA GLY A 153 -8.03 0.58 -11.66
C GLY A 153 -7.72 2.05 -11.40
N ASP A 154 -8.74 2.82 -11.02
CA ASP A 154 -8.61 4.26 -10.72
C ASP A 154 -8.34 4.54 -9.22
N ILE A 155 -8.17 3.51 -8.39
CA ILE A 155 -8.00 3.64 -6.95
C ILE A 155 -6.53 3.50 -6.57
N GLU A 156 -5.95 4.57 -6.00
CA GLU A 156 -4.65 4.53 -5.33
C GLU A 156 -4.85 4.14 -3.85
N TYR A 157 -4.28 3.01 -3.44
CA TYR A 157 -4.40 2.48 -2.06
C TYR A 157 -3.29 2.99 -1.16
N ASP A 158 -2.09 3.08 -1.71
CA ASP A 158 -0.91 3.51 -0.97
C ASP A 158 0.16 4.04 -1.92
N SER A 159 1.02 4.92 -1.41
CA SER A 159 2.16 5.43 -2.15
C SER A 159 3.32 5.82 -1.24
N ARG A 160 4.54 5.64 -1.73
CA ARG A 160 5.78 6.01 -1.03
C ARG A 160 6.76 6.66 -1.97
N THR A 161 7.45 7.67 -1.46
CA THR A 161 8.58 8.27 -2.17
C THR A 161 9.81 7.39 -2.03
N ILE A 162 10.46 7.10 -3.14
CA ILE A 162 11.70 6.31 -3.20
C ILE A 162 12.86 7.20 -2.80
N VAL A 163 13.73 6.67 -1.94
CA VAL A 163 15.01 7.27 -1.61
C VAL A 163 16.13 6.30 -1.94
N VAL A 164 17.03 6.72 -2.80
CA VAL A 164 18.30 6.06 -3.09
C VAL A 164 19.38 6.78 -2.29
N LEU A 165 19.99 6.10 -1.32
CA LEU A 165 21.00 6.72 -0.48
C LEU A 165 22.17 7.20 -1.32
N GLY A 166 22.60 8.44 -1.09
CA GLY A 166 23.65 9.11 -1.85
C GLY A 166 23.20 9.85 -3.10
N ASP A 167 22.05 9.49 -3.71
CA ASP A 167 21.46 10.20 -4.84
C ASP A 167 20.65 11.41 -4.32
N VAL A 168 21.37 12.47 -3.98
CA VAL A 168 20.82 13.67 -3.35
C VAL A 168 20.15 14.60 -4.35
N ASN A 169 20.61 14.57 -5.60
CA ASN A 169 20.07 15.41 -6.67
C ASN A 169 18.86 14.77 -7.39
N GLY A 170 18.64 13.45 -7.21
CA GLY A 170 17.53 12.70 -7.80
C GLY A 170 17.74 12.38 -9.28
N ASP A 171 18.97 12.26 -9.76
CA ASP A 171 19.27 11.88 -11.15
C ASP A 171 19.45 10.37 -11.34
N GLY A 172 19.49 9.60 -10.25
CA GLY A 172 19.60 8.14 -10.23
C GLY A 172 21.03 7.61 -10.19
N ILE A 173 22.02 8.48 -10.04
CA ILE A 173 23.44 8.13 -9.99
C ILE A 173 24.09 8.84 -8.80
N VAL A 174 24.84 8.10 -7.98
CA VAL A 174 25.63 8.70 -6.90
C VAL A 174 26.95 9.24 -7.46
N SER A 175 27.06 10.55 -7.55
CA SER A 175 28.12 11.24 -8.28
C SER A 175 28.71 12.43 -7.51
N ILE A 176 29.70 13.08 -8.12
CA ILE A 176 30.30 14.34 -7.59
C ILE A 176 29.21 15.43 -7.43
N ALA A 177 28.14 15.42 -8.25
CA ALA A 177 27.05 16.38 -8.13
C ALA A 177 26.33 16.27 -6.78
N ASP A 178 26.09 15.04 -6.30
CA ASP A 178 25.48 14.74 -5.01
C ASP A 178 26.39 15.12 -3.85
N LEU A 179 27.68 14.81 -4.01
CA LEU A 179 28.70 15.18 -3.04
C LEU A 179 28.76 16.71 -2.87
N MET A 180 28.73 17.47 -3.97
CA MET A 180 28.71 18.94 -3.94
C MET A 180 27.40 19.47 -3.31
N LYS A 181 26.28 18.82 -3.56
CA LYS A 181 24.98 19.20 -3.00
C LYS A 181 24.96 18.98 -1.49
N THR A 182 25.48 17.84 -1.02
CA THR A 182 25.66 17.53 0.42
C THR A 182 26.61 18.53 1.08
N GLN A 183 27.76 18.84 0.45
CA GLN A 183 28.67 19.86 0.94
C GLN A 183 28.01 21.23 1.06
N SER A 184 27.26 21.61 0.04
CA SER A 184 26.54 22.88 0.01
C SER A 184 25.56 23.01 1.18
N TYR A 185 24.88 21.93 1.55
CA TYR A 185 24.00 21.88 2.72
C TYR A 185 24.79 22.05 4.03
N ILE A 186 25.91 21.34 4.20
CA ILE A 186 26.79 21.46 5.39
C ILE A 186 27.29 22.91 5.55
N LEU A 187 27.46 23.64 4.43
CA LEU A 187 27.86 25.05 4.42
C LEU A 187 26.69 26.03 4.62
N GLY A 188 25.46 25.54 4.90
CA GLY A 188 24.31 26.34 5.28
C GLY A 188 23.25 26.58 4.19
N ASN A 189 23.38 25.95 3.01
CA ASN A 189 22.30 25.92 2.02
C ASN A 189 21.18 24.96 2.43
N LYS A 190 20.07 24.93 1.66
CA LYS A 190 18.90 24.13 1.99
C LYS A 190 18.82 22.86 1.14
N LEU A 191 18.36 21.78 1.75
CA LEU A 191 17.85 20.57 1.10
C LEU A 191 16.36 20.39 1.46
N THR A 192 15.61 19.77 0.58
CA THR A 192 14.27 19.25 0.90
C THR A 192 14.37 18.09 1.88
N GLU A 193 13.26 17.67 2.49
CA GLU A 193 13.27 16.53 3.43
C GLU A 193 13.73 15.23 2.75
N ILE A 194 13.31 14.98 1.51
CA ILE A 194 13.71 13.80 0.76
C ILE A 194 15.21 13.82 0.43
N GLU A 195 15.74 14.97 0.00
CA GLU A 195 17.17 15.15 -0.25
C GLU A 195 18.02 14.98 1.01
N LYS A 196 17.52 15.43 2.18
CA LYS A 196 18.20 15.17 3.47
C LYS A 196 18.25 13.68 3.80
N ILE A 197 17.15 12.96 3.57
CA ILE A 197 17.11 11.51 3.79
C ILE A 197 18.11 10.80 2.84
N ALA A 198 18.20 11.23 1.58
CA ALA A 198 19.16 10.68 0.62
C ALA A 198 20.62 11.01 0.98
N ALA A 199 20.87 12.18 1.58
CA ALA A 199 22.18 12.63 1.99
C ALA A 199 22.67 12.02 3.32
N ASP A 200 21.75 11.61 4.21
CA ASP A 200 22.03 10.93 5.49
C ASP A 200 22.34 9.44 5.24
N VAL A 201 23.51 9.19 4.66
CA VAL A 201 23.95 7.82 4.31
C VAL A 201 24.48 7.04 5.51
N SER A 202 24.78 7.70 6.62
CA SER A 202 25.14 7.08 7.90
C SER A 202 23.91 6.58 8.66
N GLY A 203 22.73 7.15 8.39
CA GLY A 203 21.47 6.81 9.04
C GLY A 203 21.34 7.34 10.48
N ASP A 204 22.15 8.34 10.86
CA ASP A 204 22.10 8.92 12.21
C ASP A 204 21.04 10.03 12.38
N GLY A 205 20.34 10.38 11.30
CA GLY A 205 19.29 11.39 11.24
C GLY A 205 19.80 12.81 11.00
N LEU A 206 21.11 12.99 10.78
CA LEU A 206 21.75 14.28 10.56
C LEU A 206 22.64 14.23 9.31
N VAL A 207 22.57 15.25 8.47
CA VAL A 207 23.49 15.37 7.33
C VAL A 207 24.71 16.16 7.75
N GLN A 208 25.88 15.48 7.86
CA GLN A 208 27.12 15.99 8.41
C GLN A 208 28.34 15.61 7.54
N ILE A 209 29.55 15.95 8.02
CA ILE A 209 30.80 15.67 7.31
C ILE A 209 31.05 14.16 7.14
N ASN A 210 30.55 13.32 8.04
CA ASN A 210 30.64 11.86 7.98
C ASN A 210 29.89 11.33 6.73
N ASP A 211 28.66 11.82 6.47
CA ASP A 211 27.89 11.45 5.27
C ASP A 211 28.59 11.88 3.99
N PHE A 212 29.12 13.11 3.97
CA PHE A 212 29.93 13.61 2.86
C PHE A 212 31.13 12.68 2.59
N MET A 213 31.84 12.26 3.63
CA MET A 213 32.97 11.33 3.48
C MET A 213 32.54 9.94 3.02
N MET A 214 31.39 9.45 3.45
CA MET A 214 30.85 8.17 3.01
C MET A 214 30.42 8.22 1.54
N ILE A 215 29.71 9.27 1.10
CA ILE A 215 29.36 9.47 -0.31
C ILE A 215 30.64 9.56 -1.16
N GLN A 216 31.64 10.32 -0.70
CA GLN A 216 32.94 10.42 -1.39
C GLN A 216 33.63 9.05 -1.52
N SER A 217 33.63 8.27 -0.45
CA SER A 217 34.25 6.95 -0.44
C SER A 217 33.49 5.95 -1.35
N HIS A 218 32.18 6.09 -1.45
CA HIS A 218 31.37 5.30 -2.38
C HIS A 218 31.71 5.65 -3.84
N ILE A 219 31.79 6.93 -4.19
CA ILE A 219 32.14 7.39 -5.53
C ILE A 219 33.56 6.91 -5.93
N LEU A 220 34.45 6.77 -4.95
CA LEU A 220 35.81 6.24 -5.14
C LEU A 220 35.85 4.69 -5.10
N GLU A 221 34.71 4.01 -5.03
CA GLU A 221 34.58 2.55 -4.95
C GLU A 221 35.33 1.95 -3.74
N LEU A 222 35.57 2.72 -2.68
CA LEU A 222 36.20 2.24 -1.44
C LEU A 222 35.21 1.57 -0.48
N ILE A 223 33.96 1.96 -0.51
CA ILE A 223 32.84 1.37 0.24
C ILE A 223 31.61 1.29 -0.65
N ASN A 224 30.61 0.53 -0.21
CA ASN A 224 29.28 0.51 -0.80
C ASN A 224 28.25 0.95 0.24
N ILE A 225 27.63 2.11 0.06
CA ILE A 225 26.61 2.66 0.96
C ILE A 225 25.26 1.98 0.85
N HIS A 226 25.07 1.07 -0.12
CA HIS A 226 23.83 0.32 -0.33
C HIS A 226 23.85 -1.10 0.26
N VAL A 227 24.90 -1.45 0.98
CA VAL A 227 25.00 -2.73 1.70
C VAL A 227 24.64 -2.46 3.16
N GLU A 228 23.61 -3.14 3.67
CA GLU A 228 23.36 -3.15 5.11
C GLU A 228 24.58 -3.74 5.82
N VAL A 229 25.10 -3.02 6.80
CA VAL A 229 26.09 -3.59 7.74
C VAL A 229 25.27 -4.57 8.58
N GLU A 230 25.43 -5.87 8.34
CA GLU A 230 24.90 -6.88 9.26
C GLU A 230 25.45 -6.55 10.66
N ASP A 231 24.54 -6.31 11.59
CA ASP A 231 24.91 -6.11 13.00
C ASP A 231 25.70 -7.34 13.48
N GLN A 232 27.01 -7.12 13.77
CA GLN A 232 27.89 -8.13 14.35
C GLN A 232 27.64 -8.28 15.84
#